data_e6b92b9100823388914c5728b7ab3af1
#
_entry.id   e6b92b9100823388914c5728b7ab3af1
#
_cell.length_a   1.000
_cell.length_b   1.000
_cell.length_c   1.000
_cell.angle_alpha   90.00
_cell.angle_beta   90.00
_cell.angle_gamma   90.00
#
_symmetry.space_group_name_H-M   'P 1'
#
loop_
_entity.id
_entity.type
_entity.pdbx_description
1 polymer ?
#
loop_
_entity_poly.entity_id
_entity_poly.type
_entity_poly.pdbx_seq_one_letter_code
_entity_poly.pdbx_strand_id
1 'polypeptide(L)'
;MGRAQVVQAEACGIPPHTDMNPVLLKPTGDKHSQVVLNGKPVGNLSAKDYFGQKLQKEELFIEAQAAFHRLEARYSPIVLEGAGSISELNLRDRDITNMRMAMAVDAATYLVADIDRGGVFGSVYGTIALLTPEERKQMKGIIINKFRGDISLFAEGRQLLEKLTGLPVVGVIPYFRDIQIEEEDSVVLDMKRNGYRSGKINVAIILLKHM
;
A
#
# COMPACT_ATOMS: atom_id res chain seq x y z
N MET A 1 -6.20 0.32 13.92
CA MET A 1 -6.29 0.89 12.57
C MET A 1 -5.06 1.74 12.36
N GLY A 2 -4.47 1.71 11.16
CA GLY A 2 -3.30 2.51 10.80
C GLY A 2 -3.65 3.99 10.59
N ARG A 3 -2.65 4.87 10.68
CA ARG A 3 -2.83 6.32 10.48
C ARG A 3 -3.29 6.64 9.04
N ALA A 4 -2.71 5.97 8.04
CA ALA A 4 -3.08 6.16 6.64
C ALA A 4 -4.58 5.94 6.41
N GLN A 5 -5.17 4.89 6.96
CA GLN A 5 -6.60 4.62 6.80
C GLN A 5 -7.50 5.64 7.50
N VAL A 6 -7.01 6.29 8.57
CA VAL A 6 -7.73 7.42 9.19
C VAL A 6 -7.75 8.62 8.23
N VAL A 7 -6.60 8.97 7.65
CA VAL A 7 -6.49 10.06 6.66
C VAL A 7 -7.33 9.77 5.42
N GLN A 8 -7.35 8.53 4.94
CA GLN A 8 -8.18 8.11 3.82
C GLN A 8 -9.68 8.23 4.11
N ALA A 9 -10.11 7.86 5.32
CA ALA A 9 -11.49 8.03 5.76
C ALA A 9 -11.89 9.51 5.84
N GLU A 10 -11.02 10.35 6.40
CA GLU A 10 -11.19 11.80 6.45
C GLU A 10 -11.32 12.40 5.05
N ALA A 11 -10.48 11.97 4.09
CA ALA A 11 -10.56 12.38 2.70
C ALA A 11 -11.87 11.98 2.01
N CYS A 12 -12.46 10.86 2.43
CA CYS A 12 -13.78 10.42 1.98
C CYS A 12 -14.94 11.09 2.72
N GLY A 13 -14.68 11.92 3.74
CA GLY A 13 -15.73 12.55 4.55
C GLY A 13 -16.54 11.58 5.41
N ILE A 14 -15.96 10.43 5.77
CA ILE A 14 -16.62 9.39 6.58
C ILE A 14 -15.81 9.11 7.86
N PRO A 15 -16.48 8.69 8.95
CA PRO A 15 -15.76 8.31 10.15
C PRO A 15 -14.90 7.08 9.92
N PRO A 16 -13.68 7.04 10.47
CA PRO A 16 -12.79 5.89 10.34
C PRO A 16 -13.37 4.65 11.05
N HIS A 17 -13.28 3.50 10.39
CA HIS A 17 -13.80 2.23 10.88
C HIS A 17 -12.75 1.12 10.75
N THR A 18 -12.75 0.16 11.67
CA THR A 18 -11.78 -0.96 11.67
C THR A 18 -11.86 -1.83 10.42
N ASP A 19 -13.01 -1.90 9.74
CA ASP A 19 -13.16 -2.61 8.48
C ASP A 19 -12.29 -2.04 7.35
N MET A 20 -11.86 -0.76 7.44
CA MET A 20 -10.93 -0.14 6.47
C MET A 20 -9.49 -0.65 6.60
N ASN A 21 -9.15 -1.26 7.75
CA ASN A 21 -7.87 -1.92 8.01
C ASN A 21 -8.10 -3.07 9.00
N PRO A 22 -8.74 -4.17 8.54
CA PRO A 22 -9.13 -5.25 9.44
C PRO A 22 -7.95 -6.02 10.02
N VAL A 23 -6.85 -6.11 9.27
CA VAL A 23 -5.61 -6.78 9.69
C VAL A 23 -4.48 -5.77 9.67
N LEU A 24 -3.95 -5.42 10.84
CA LEU A 24 -2.83 -4.50 10.98
C LEU A 24 -1.66 -5.20 11.69
N LEU A 25 -0.49 -5.09 11.10
CA LEU A 25 0.78 -5.50 11.69
C LEU A 25 1.46 -4.26 12.29
N LYS A 26 1.65 -4.25 13.60
CA LYS A 26 2.43 -3.21 14.30
C LYS A 26 3.81 -3.75 14.63
N PRO A 27 4.89 -3.20 14.07
CA PRO A 27 6.23 -3.55 14.49
C PRO A 27 6.40 -3.28 15.99
N THR A 28 6.87 -4.27 16.74
CA THR A 28 7.18 -4.17 18.17
C THR A 28 8.67 -4.34 18.46
N GLY A 29 9.46 -4.55 17.41
CA GLY A 29 10.92 -4.69 17.41
C GLY A 29 11.39 -5.22 16.06
N ASP A 30 12.70 -5.36 15.89
CA ASP A 30 13.33 -5.73 14.60
C ASP A 30 12.80 -7.03 13.98
N LYS A 31 12.25 -7.94 14.78
CA LYS A 31 11.81 -9.28 14.32
C LYS A 31 10.40 -9.67 14.76
N HIS A 32 9.68 -8.78 15.43
CA HIS A 32 8.36 -9.09 16.00
C HIS A 32 7.36 -8.03 15.60
N SER A 33 6.14 -8.49 15.30
CA SER A 33 5.00 -7.63 15.04
C SER A 33 3.80 -8.10 15.84
N GLN A 34 3.07 -7.15 16.40
CA GLN A 34 1.77 -7.41 16.99
C GLN A 34 0.72 -7.45 15.88
N VAL A 35 -0.03 -8.54 15.83
CA VAL A 35 -1.20 -8.64 14.94
C VAL A 35 -2.41 -8.02 15.63
N VAL A 36 -3.02 -7.06 14.96
CA VAL A 36 -4.28 -6.43 15.40
C VAL A 36 -5.35 -6.81 14.40
N LEU A 37 -6.38 -7.52 14.85
CA LEU A 37 -7.52 -7.95 14.04
C LEU A 37 -8.77 -7.19 14.47
N ASN A 38 -9.43 -6.52 13.50
CA ASN A 38 -10.63 -5.72 13.74
C ASN A 38 -10.48 -4.74 14.93
N GLY A 39 -9.29 -4.14 15.04
CA GLY A 39 -8.95 -3.18 16.09
C GLY A 39 -8.53 -3.79 17.44
N LYS A 40 -8.52 -5.12 17.60
CA LYS A 40 -8.12 -5.81 18.83
C LYS A 40 -6.80 -6.55 18.63
N PRO A 41 -5.82 -6.42 19.54
CA PRO A 41 -4.60 -7.20 19.48
C PRO A 41 -4.92 -8.70 19.73
N VAL A 42 -4.47 -9.57 18.81
CA VAL A 42 -4.71 -11.02 18.89
C VAL A 42 -3.46 -11.84 19.16
N GLY A 43 -2.28 -11.22 19.13
CA GLY A 43 -1.02 -11.87 19.50
C GLY A 43 0.20 -11.09 19.04
N ASN A 44 1.36 -11.48 19.59
CA ASN A 44 2.67 -11.05 19.09
C ASN A 44 3.27 -12.22 18.32
N LEU A 45 3.55 -12.00 17.05
CA LEU A 45 4.16 -13.00 16.18
C LEU A 45 5.57 -12.54 15.76
N SER A 46 6.52 -13.47 15.78
CA SER A 46 7.76 -13.22 15.03
C SER A 46 7.45 -13.19 13.53
N ALA A 47 8.26 -12.49 12.75
CA ALA A 47 8.12 -12.51 11.30
C ALA A 47 8.10 -13.95 10.75
N LYS A 48 8.93 -14.84 11.34
CA LYS A 48 8.98 -16.27 10.99
C LYS A 48 7.66 -16.99 11.29
N ASP A 49 7.03 -16.70 12.42
CA ASP A 49 5.76 -17.33 12.79
C ASP A 49 4.60 -16.78 11.97
N TYR A 50 4.56 -15.46 11.75
CA TYR A 50 3.56 -14.83 10.88
C TYR A 50 3.64 -15.37 9.45
N PHE A 51 4.84 -15.50 8.89
CA PHE A 51 5.02 -16.09 7.55
C PHE A 51 4.97 -17.63 7.54
N GLY A 52 5.09 -18.32 8.68
CA GLY A 52 5.11 -19.76 8.79
C GLY A 52 3.75 -20.44 8.99
N GLN A 53 2.78 -19.76 9.59
CA GLN A 53 1.49 -20.34 9.96
C GLN A 53 0.41 -20.12 8.88
N LYS A 54 0.28 -21.09 7.97
CA LYS A 54 -0.68 -21.03 6.85
C LYS A 54 -2.14 -20.95 7.34
N LEU A 55 -2.53 -21.69 8.37
CA LEU A 55 -3.89 -21.69 8.93
C LEU A 55 -4.31 -20.32 9.46
N GLN A 56 -3.43 -19.65 10.19
CA GLN A 56 -3.74 -18.32 10.74
C GLN A 56 -3.94 -17.27 9.65
N LYS A 57 -3.26 -17.40 8.50
CA LYS A 57 -3.42 -16.49 7.36
C LYS A 57 -4.74 -16.66 6.63
N GLU A 58 -5.24 -17.91 6.55
CA GLU A 58 -6.57 -18.15 5.98
C GLU A 58 -7.67 -17.50 6.83
N GLU A 59 -7.58 -17.60 8.15
CA GLU A 59 -8.51 -16.94 9.08
C GLU A 59 -8.46 -15.41 8.93
N LEU A 60 -7.25 -14.83 8.87
CA LEU A 60 -7.08 -13.40 8.65
C LEU A 60 -7.62 -12.95 7.29
N PHE A 61 -7.47 -13.77 6.26
CA PHE A 61 -7.99 -13.48 4.94
C PHE A 61 -9.52 -13.52 4.88
N ILE A 62 -10.14 -14.50 5.54
CA ILE A 62 -11.60 -14.60 5.68
C ILE A 62 -12.15 -13.35 6.39
N GLU A 63 -11.50 -12.93 7.46
CA GLU A 63 -11.90 -11.71 8.17
C GLU A 63 -11.72 -10.44 7.33
N ALA A 64 -10.66 -10.36 6.52
CA ALA A 64 -10.46 -9.26 5.58
C ALA A 64 -11.56 -9.20 4.53
N GLN A 65 -11.97 -10.34 3.96
CA GLN A 65 -13.09 -10.42 3.03
C GLN A 65 -14.42 -10.01 3.69
N ALA A 66 -14.67 -10.49 4.92
CA ALA A 66 -15.86 -10.12 5.67
C ALA A 66 -15.91 -8.60 5.94
N ALA A 67 -14.78 -7.99 6.27
CA ALA A 67 -14.68 -6.54 6.44
C ALA A 67 -14.97 -5.78 5.14
N PHE A 68 -14.44 -6.26 4.00
CA PHE A 68 -14.74 -5.71 2.68
C PHE A 68 -16.25 -5.73 2.40
N HIS A 69 -16.93 -6.85 2.58
CA HIS A 69 -18.37 -6.97 2.33
C HIS A 69 -19.20 -6.09 3.27
N ARG A 70 -18.77 -5.86 4.51
CA ARG A 70 -19.42 -4.89 5.40
C ARG A 70 -19.29 -3.45 4.91
N LEU A 71 -18.13 -3.10 4.31
CA LEU A 71 -17.94 -1.78 3.70
C LEU A 71 -18.73 -1.65 2.40
N GLU A 72 -18.70 -2.65 1.52
CA GLU A 72 -19.41 -2.68 0.23
C GLU A 72 -20.92 -2.53 0.41
N ALA A 73 -21.49 -3.10 1.47
CA ALA A 73 -22.90 -2.94 1.80
C ALA A 73 -23.30 -1.50 2.18
N ARG A 74 -22.32 -0.63 2.47
CA ARG A 74 -22.54 0.74 2.95
C ARG A 74 -22.04 1.81 1.99
N TYR A 75 -21.00 1.51 1.21
CA TYR A 75 -20.25 2.48 0.42
C TYR A 75 -20.00 1.97 -1.00
N SER A 76 -20.02 2.86 -1.99
CA SER A 76 -19.63 2.59 -3.37
C SER A 76 -19.06 3.86 -3.99
N PRO A 77 -17.95 3.81 -4.71
CA PRO A 77 -17.06 2.64 -4.87
C PRO A 77 -16.23 2.33 -3.63
N ILE A 78 -15.69 1.11 -3.54
CA ILE A 78 -14.64 0.75 -2.59
C ILE A 78 -13.29 0.82 -3.30
N VAL A 79 -12.33 1.54 -2.72
CA VAL A 79 -10.94 1.59 -3.19
C VAL A 79 -10.08 0.76 -2.26
N LEU A 80 -9.34 -0.19 -2.83
CA LEU A 80 -8.41 -1.05 -2.11
C LEU A 80 -6.97 -0.64 -2.45
N GLU A 81 -6.14 -0.56 -1.44
CA GLU A 81 -4.71 -0.35 -1.58
C GLU A 81 -3.96 -1.63 -1.20
N GLY A 82 -3.06 -2.09 -2.09
CA GLY A 82 -2.17 -3.21 -1.80
C GLY A 82 -1.02 -2.79 -0.90
N ALA A 83 -0.29 -3.78 -0.38
CA ALA A 83 0.90 -3.56 0.45
C ALA A 83 2.11 -4.32 -0.11
N GLY A 84 3.25 -3.66 -0.17
CA GLY A 84 4.47 -4.21 -0.77
C GLY A 84 4.35 -4.34 -2.29
N SER A 85 5.05 -5.32 -2.86
CA SER A 85 5.05 -5.55 -4.31
C SER A 85 4.41 -6.89 -4.67
N ILE A 86 3.55 -6.89 -5.69
CA ILE A 86 2.95 -8.12 -6.25
C ILE A 86 3.98 -9.00 -6.97
N SER A 87 5.19 -8.49 -7.22
CA SER A 87 6.28 -9.25 -7.85
C SER A 87 7.14 -10.05 -6.86
N GLU A 88 6.86 -9.99 -5.56
CA GLU A 88 7.55 -10.78 -4.55
C GLU A 88 7.04 -12.23 -4.52
N LEU A 89 7.51 -13.04 -5.47
CA LEU A 89 7.05 -14.42 -5.68
C LEU A 89 7.20 -15.32 -4.44
N ASN A 90 8.21 -15.09 -3.63
CA ASN A 90 8.46 -15.81 -2.38
C ASN A 90 7.39 -15.56 -1.30
N LEU A 91 6.59 -14.50 -1.43
CA LEU A 91 5.50 -14.16 -0.51
C LEU A 91 4.11 -14.43 -1.10
N ARG A 92 3.99 -14.75 -2.38
CA ARG A 92 2.71 -14.88 -3.11
C ARG A 92 1.72 -15.80 -2.41
N ASP A 93 2.11 -17.01 -2.03
CA ASP A 93 1.22 -17.99 -1.41
C ASP A 93 0.72 -17.57 -0.02
N ARG A 94 1.32 -16.52 0.53
CA ARG A 94 1.05 -15.99 1.88
C ARG A 94 0.50 -14.58 1.85
N ASP A 95 0.39 -14.00 0.67
CA ASP A 95 -0.17 -12.66 0.48
C ASP A 95 -1.69 -12.68 0.68
N ILE A 96 -2.18 -11.79 1.52
CA ILE A 96 -3.61 -11.57 1.79
C ILE A 96 -4.06 -10.17 1.42
N THR A 97 -3.19 -9.37 0.81
CA THR A 97 -3.43 -7.93 0.59
C THR A 97 -3.52 -7.53 -0.87
N ASN A 98 -2.75 -8.20 -1.75
CA ASN A 98 -2.62 -7.81 -3.15
C ASN A 98 -3.56 -8.60 -4.08
N MET A 99 -3.00 -9.34 -5.05
CA MET A 99 -3.78 -10.01 -6.09
C MET A 99 -4.77 -11.03 -5.54
N ARG A 100 -4.45 -11.68 -4.43
CA ARG A 100 -5.37 -12.62 -3.79
C ARG A 100 -6.67 -11.94 -3.35
N MET A 101 -6.55 -10.77 -2.71
CA MET A 101 -7.73 -9.98 -2.33
C MET A 101 -8.45 -9.42 -3.54
N ALA A 102 -7.72 -8.88 -4.52
CA ALA A 102 -8.29 -8.35 -5.75
C ALA A 102 -9.14 -9.40 -6.49
N MET A 103 -8.64 -10.64 -6.62
CA MET A 103 -9.38 -11.72 -7.25
C MET A 103 -10.59 -12.17 -6.44
N ALA A 104 -10.49 -12.19 -5.10
CA ALA A 104 -11.57 -12.64 -4.22
C ALA A 104 -12.79 -11.72 -4.25
N VAL A 105 -12.59 -10.42 -4.54
CA VAL A 105 -13.66 -9.41 -4.61
C VAL A 105 -13.90 -8.89 -6.04
N ASP A 106 -13.32 -9.56 -7.04
CA ASP A 106 -13.41 -9.18 -8.48
C ASP A 106 -13.06 -7.71 -8.74
N ALA A 107 -12.00 -7.23 -8.10
CA ALA A 107 -11.58 -5.83 -8.19
C ALA A 107 -10.92 -5.50 -9.54
N ALA A 108 -11.30 -4.40 -10.15
CA ALA A 108 -10.54 -3.80 -11.25
C ALA A 108 -9.18 -3.32 -10.73
N THR A 109 -8.10 -3.99 -11.13
CA THR A 109 -6.76 -3.78 -10.55
C THR A 109 -5.89 -2.90 -11.44
N TYR A 110 -5.20 -1.94 -10.84
CA TYR A 110 -4.26 -1.04 -11.52
C TYR A 110 -2.88 -1.16 -10.88
N LEU A 111 -1.86 -1.28 -11.73
CA LEU A 111 -0.47 -1.24 -11.25
C LEU A 111 0.01 0.20 -11.14
N VAL A 112 0.36 0.63 -9.94
CA VAL A 112 0.97 1.94 -9.70
C VAL A 112 2.50 1.79 -9.70
N ALA A 113 3.19 2.49 -10.59
CA ALA A 113 4.63 2.42 -10.76
C ALA A 113 5.30 3.76 -10.47
N ASP A 114 6.29 3.75 -9.59
CA ASP A 114 7.09 4.92 -9.22
C ASP A 114 8.20 5.16 -10.25
N ILE A 115 8.07 6.23 -11.06
CA ILE A 115 9.07 6.58 -12.08
C ILE A 115 10.28 7.33 -11.51
N ASP A 116 10.14 7.95 -10.34
CA ASP A 116 11.19 8.76 -9.72
C ASP A 116 12.43 7.95 -9.32
N ARG A 117 12.25 6.64 -9.08
CA ARG A 117 13.33 5.71 -8.77
C ARG A 117 14.15 5.26 -9.97
N GLY A 118 13.68 5.54 -11.19
CA GLY A 118 14.24 5.02 -12.43
C GLY A 118 13.88 3.56 -12.70
N GLY A 119 14.16 3.08 -13.93
CA GLY A 119 13.93 1.69 -14.32
C GLY A 119 12.46 1.27 -14.45
N VAL A 120 11.53 2.22 -14.61
CA VAL A 120 10.09 1.97 -14.62
C VAL A 120 9.66 0.94 -15.68
N PHE A 121 10.28 0.93 -16.87
CA PHE A 121 9.96 -0.04 -17.92
C PHE A 121 10.24 -1.48 -17.47
N GLY A 122 11.42 -1.73 -16.90
CA GLY A 122 11.80 -3.04 -16.37
C GLY A 122 10.93 -3.46 -15.20
N SER A 123 10.66 -2.55 -14.27
CA SER A 123 9.82 -2.80 -13.11
C SER A 123 8.38 -3.16 -13.51
N VAL A 124 7.75 -2.38 -14.39
CA VAL A 124 6.38 -2.62 -14.85
C VAL A 124 6.29 -3.90 -15.65
N TYR A 125 7.16 -4.06 -16.67
CA TYR A 125 7.16 -5.27 -17.49
C TYR A 125 7.41 -6.53 -16.67
N GLY A 126 8.43 -6.50 -15.81
CA GLY A 126 8.76 -7.63 -14.94
C GLY A 126 7.61 -8.00 -14.02
N THR A 127 6.98 -7.00 -13.39
CA THR A 127 5.81 -7.23 -12.52
C THR A 127 4.67 -7.91 -13.27
N ILE A 128 4.29 -7.39 -14.45
CA ILE A 128 3.19 -7.95 -15.25
C ILE A 128 3.54 -9.35 -15.80
N ALA A 129 4.81 -9.57 -16.18
CA ALA A 129 5.27 -10.87 -16.69
C ALA A 129 5.25 -11.99 -15.63
N LEU A 130 5.39 -11.61 -14.34
CA LEU A 130 5.37 -12.55 -13.22
C LEU A 130 3.95 -12.91 -12.74
N LEU A 131 2.91 -12.21 -13.19
CA LEU A 131 1.53 -12.53 -12.84
C LEU A 131 1.07 -13.83 -13.51
N THR A 132 0.23 -14.60 -12.81
CA THR A 132 -0.46 -15.73 -13.43
C THR A 132 -1.46 -15.23 -14.49
N PRO A 133 -1.92 -16.11 -15.43
CA PRO A 133 -2.94 -15.73 -16.40
C PRO A 133 -4.23 -15.20 -15.76
N GLU A 134 -4.62 -15.75 -14.62
CA GLU A 134 -5.81 -15.36 -13.86
C GLU A 134 -5.63 -13.96 -13.23
N GLU A 135 -4.51 -13.73 -12.56
CA GLU A 135 -4.18 -12.42 -11.98
C GLU A 135 -4.10 -11.35 -13.07
N ARG A 136 -3.50 -11.69 -14.21
CA ARG A 136 -3.36 -10.77 -15.34
C ARG A 136 -4.73 -10.32 -15.92
N LYS A 137 -5.74 -11.16 -15.90
CA LYS A 137 -7.11 -10.79 -16.33
C LYS A 137 -7.72 -9.69 -15.46
N GLN A 138 -7.36 -9.61 -14.19
CA GLN A 138 -7.82 -8.55 -13.28
C GLN A 138 -7.16 -7.20 -13.56
N MET A 139 -5.98 -7.20 -14.19
CA MET A 139 -5.27 -5.97 -14.50
C MET A 139 -6.01 -5.15 -15.56
N LYS A 140 -6.34 -3.90 -15.24
CA LYS A 140 -7.09 -2.99 -16.13
C LYS A 140 -6.20 -1.86 -16.68
N GLY A 141 -5.03 -1.62 -16.06
CA GLY A 141 -4.14 -0.59 -16.54
C GLY A 141 -2.96 -0.32 -15.62
N ILE A 142 -2.17 0.64 -16.04
CA ILE A 142 -0.95 1.10 -15.36
C ILE A 142 -1.11 2.58 -15.04
N ILE A 143 -0.69 2.98 -13.84
CA ILE A 143 -0.58 4.38 -13.42
C ILE A 143 0.89 4.66 -13.16
N ILE A 144 1.45 5.65 -13.85
CA ILE A 144 2.80 6.14 -13.62
C ILE A 144 2.72 7.23 -12.56
N ASN A 145 3.39 7.04 -11.45
CA ASN A 145 3.36 7.98 -10.32
C ASN A 145 4.69 8.70 -10.15
N LYS A 146 4.64 9.89 -9.55
CA LYS A 146 5.77 10.77 -9.24
C LYS A 146 6.54 11.24 -10.47
N PHE A 147 5.85 11.51 -11.56
CA PHE A 147 6.46 12.01 -12.78
C PHE A 147 7.03 13.41 -12.58
N ARG A 148 8.30 13.61 -12.98
CA ARG A 148 8.95 14.94 -12.94
C ARG A 148 9.18 15.46 -14.34
N GLY A 149 8.94 16.74 -14.52
CA GLY A 149 9.15 17.43 -15.80
C GLY A 149 7.90 17.50 -16.67
N ASP A 150 8.11 17.64 -17.97
CA ASP A 150 7.04 17.80 -18.95
C ASP A 150 6.46 16.43 -19.35
N ILE A 151 5.20 16.20 -19.03
CA ILE A 151 4.47 14.95 -19.31
C ILE A 151 4.42 14.68 -20.83
N SER A 152 4.45 15.70 -21.68
CA SER A 152 4.40 15.52 -23.14
C SER A 152 5.60 14.72 -23.67
N LEU A 153 6.76 14.81 -22.99
CA LEU A 153 7.98 14.06 -23.34
C LEU A 153 7.86 12.56 -23.03
N PHE A 154 6.87 12.16 -22.26
CA PHE A 154 6.64 10.75 -21.92
C PHE A 154 5.65 10.03 -22.87
N ALA A 155 5.17 10.70 -23.91
CA ALA A 155 4.20 10.12 -24.85
C ALA A 155 4.71 8.80 -25.49
N GLU A 156 5.95 8.79 -25.97
CA GLU A 156 6.57 7.58 -26.54
C GLU A 156 6.79 6.50 -25.47
N GLY A 157 7.20 6.90 -24.27
CA GLY A 157 7.37 5.99 -23.14
C GLY A 157 6.06 5.32 -22.76
N ARG A 158 4.95 6.04 -22.75
CA ARG A 158 3.62 5.51 -22.54
C ARG A 158 3.27 4.43 -23.57
N GLN A 159 3.41 4.75 -24.88
CA GLN A 159 3.15 3.80 -25.96
C GLN A 159 4.02 2.54 -25.88
N LEU A 160 5.28 2.71 -25.49
CA LEU A 160 6.19 1.58 -25.31
C LEU A 160 5.75 0.66 -24.16
N LEU A 161 5.32 1.21 -23.00
CA LEU A 161 4.78 0.43 -21.90
C LEU A 161 3.53 -0.34 -22.31
N GLU A 162 2.60 0.32 -23.00
CA GLU A 162 1.37 -0.30 -23.51
C GLU A 162 1.67 -1.45 -24.47
N LYS A 163 2.63 -1.25 -25.38
CA LYS A 163 3.09 -2.30 -26.31
C LYS A 163 3.75 -3.49 -25.60
N LEU A 164 4.59 -3.22 -24.59
CA LEU A 164 5.32 -4.26 -23.85
C LEU A 164 4.41 -5.09 -22.96
N THR A 165 3.41 -4.47 -22.34
CA THR A 165 2.57 -5.11 -21.32
C THR A 165 1.22 -5.59 -21.86
N GLY A 166 0.74 -5.01 -22.94
CA GLY A 166 -0.62 -5.18 -23.46
C GLY A 166 -1.69 -4.52 -22.58
N LEU A 167 -1.29 -3.63 -21.65
CA LEU A 167 -2.18 -2.91 -20.74
C LEU A 167 -2.10 -1.39 -21.02
N PRO A 168 -3.22 -0.66 -20.94
CA PRO A 168 -3.21 0.79 -21.15
C PRO A 168 -2.52 1.50 -19.97
N VAL A 169 -1.78 2.56 -20.25
CA VAL A 169 -1.35 3.53 -19.23
C VAL A 169 -2.49 4.54 -19.04
N VAL A 170 -3.27 4.36 -17.99
CA VAL A 170 -4.49 5.12 -17.72
C VAL A 170 -4.25 6.46 -17.05
N GLY A 171 -3.06 6.67 -16.49
CA GLY A 171 -2.72 7.93 -15.85
C GLY A 171 -1.22 8.13 -15.68
N VAL A 172 -0.80 9.38 -15.73
CA VAL A 172 0.55 9.84 -15.34
C VAL A 172 0.37 10.93 -14.31
N ILE A 173 0.78 10.66 -13.08
CA ILE A 173 0.60 11.54 -11.93
C ILE A 173 1.90 12.31 -11.70
N PRO A 174 1.87 13.65 -11.75
CA PRO A 174 3.04 14.47 -11.49
C PRO A 174 3.51 14.32 -10.04
N TYR A 175 4.78 14.62 -9.82
CA TYR A 175 5.36 14.64 -8.48
C TYR A 175 4.78 15.84 -7.71
N PHE A 176 4.08 15.55 -6.63
CA PHE A 176 3.55 16.58 -5.73
C PHE A 176 4.64 17.03 -4.75
N ARG A 177 4.86 18.35 -4.65
CA ARG A 177 5.85 18.95 -3.75
C ARG A 177 5.24 19.47 -2.45
N ASP A 178 3.97 19.81 -2.49
CA ASP A 178 3.27 20.51 -1.40
C ASP A 178 2.28 19.60 -0.65
N ILE A 179 2.56 18.29 -0.60
CA ILE A 179 1.76 17.35 0.19
C ILE A 179 2.07 17.59 1.67
N GLN A 180 1.03 17.97 2.43
CA GLN A 180 1.08 18.14 3.89
C GLN A 180 0.36 16.98 4.60
N ILE A 181 0.54 15.76 4.11
CA ILE A 181 0.03 14.55 4.79
C ILE A 181 1.13 14.06 5.72
N GLU A 182 0.74 13.77 6.97
CA GLU A 182 1.67 13.18 7.94
C GLU A 182 2.18 11.82 7.44
N GLU A 183 3.49 11.62 7.53
CA GLU A 183 4.10 10.35 7.14
C GLU A 183 3.68 9.23 8.10
N GLU A 184 3.34 8.07 7.55
CA GLU A 184 2.87 6.93 8.32
C GLU A 184 4.00 6.24 9.10
N ASP A 185 5.22 6.25 8.54
CA ASP A 185 6.36 5.53 9.10
C ASP A 185 7.14 6.37 10.11
N SER A 186 7.26 5.83 11.33
CA SER A 186 8.12 6.39 12.39
C SER A 186 9.60 6.44 12.03
N VAL A 187 10.05 5.70 11.01
CA VAL A 187 11.43 5.70 10.50
C VAL A 187 11.89 7.09 10.06
N VAL A 188 10.97 7.94 9.60
CA VAL A 188 11.27 9.32 9.21
C VAL A 188 11.54 10.22 10.42
N LEU A 189 10.99 9.89 11.59
CA LEU A 189 11.24 10.62 12.84
C LEU A 189 12.71 10.47 13.27
N ASP A 190 13.34 9.33 13.00
CA ASP A 190 14.74 9.09 13.30
C ASP A 190 15.70 9.87 12.38
N MET A 191 15.26 10.27 11.19
CA MET A 191 16.05 11.04 10.21
C MET A 191 15.94 12.56 10.37
N LYS A 192 14.89 13.08 11.02
CA LYS A 192 14.66 14.53 11.21
C LYS A 192 15.38 15.05 12.44
N ARG A 193 16.71 15.24 12.36
CA ARG A 193 17.43 16.14 13.28
C ARG A 193 17.16 17.59 12.86
N ASN A 194 16.06 18.14 13.32
CA ASN A 194 15.77 19.55 13.13
C ASN A 194 16.49 20.35 14.23
N GLY A 195 17.53 21.10 13.86
CA GLY A 195 18.16 22.07 14.77
C GLY A 195 17.26 23.28 15.02
N TYR A 196 17.57 24.03 16.08
CA TYR A 196 16.94 25.31 16.40
C TYR A 196 16.93 26.24 15.18
N ARG A 197 15.78 26.86 14.90
CA ARG A 197 15.61 27.87 13.86
C ARG A 197 15.19 29.21 14.48
N SER A 198 16.06 30.22 14.35
CA SER A 198 15.76 31.59 14.81
C SER A 198 14.53 32.16 14.06
N GLY A 199 13.68 32.87 14.80
CA GLY A 199 12.46 33.47 14.22
C GLY A 199 11.30 32.51 13.94
N LYS A 200 11.39 31.26 14.37
CA LYS A 200 10.32 30.26 14.32
C LYS A 200 9.95 29.76 15.70
N ILE A 201 8.72 29.28 15.85
CA ILE A 201 8.36 28.53 17.06
C ILE A 201 9.08 27.18 16.99
N ASN A 202 9.94 26.93 17.99
CA ASN A 202 10.66 25.68 18.09
C ASN A 202 9.97 24.78 19.12
N VAL A 203 9.56 23.59 18.71
CA VAL A 203 8.93 22.59 19.57
C VAL A 203 9.93 21.47 19.82
N ALA A 204 10.26 21.21 21.07
CA ALA A 204 11.08 20.08 21.48
C ALA A 204 10.19 18.87 21.76
N ILE A 205 10.41 17.78 21.06
CA ILE A 205 9.78 16.48 21.34
C ILE A 205 10.77 15.65 22.14
N ILE A 206 10.39 15.29 23.37
CA ILE A 206 11.22 14.44 24.23
C ILE A 206 10.90 12.98 23.87
N LEU A 207 11.86 12.30 23.28
CA LEU A 207 11.75 10.87 23.03
C LEU A 207 12.10 10.10 24.30
N LEU A 208 11.10 9.47 24.90
CA LEU A 208 11.30 8.56 26.02
C LEU A 208 11.70 7.18 25.49
N LYS A 209 12.72 6.57 26.11
CA LYS A 209 13.04 5.16 25.83
C LYS A 209 11.82 4.32 26.22
N HIS A 210 11.25 3.55 25.30
CA HIS A 210 10.10 2.66 25.49
C HIS A 210 8.70 3.24 25.21
N MET A 211 8.59 4.25 24.36
CA MET A 211 7.32 4.51 23.72
C MET A 211 7.26 3.88 22.33
#